data_39e6ef953e64d61e6b850a01ee84a3e9
#
_entry.id   39e6ef953e64d61e6b850a01ee84a3e9
#
_cell.length_a   1.000
_cell.length_b   1.000
_cell.length_c   1.000
_cell.angle_alpha   90.00
_cell.angle_beta   90.00
_cell.angle_gamma   90.00
#
_symmetry.space_group_name_H-M   'P 1'
#
loop_
_entity.id
_entity.type
_entity.pdbx_description
1 polymer ?
#
loop_
_entity_poly.entity_id
_entity_poly.type
_entity_poly.pdbx_seq_one_letter_code
_entity_poly.pdbx_strand_id
1 'polypeptide(L)'
;MTGRGLRGSKGLTVRGFEEIMRCPKCTGVDDKVIDSRTSRDGLLIRRRRECLKCGVRFTTYEEIFREKLRVKKRDGQYEEFDRRKLLAGMEKACEKRPVSTEEIELLAERVINELENEFGREVPSKQIGERIMQHLRKLDEVAYVRFASVYRQFRDAEQFIDEIKQLGKS
;
A
#
# COMPACT_ATOMS: atom_id res chain seq x y z
N MET A 1 25.95 35.96 -28.15
CA MET A 1 25.37 35.27 -29.30
C MET A 1 24.68 34.03 -28.80
N THR A 2 23.41 34.12 -28.91
CA THR A 2 22.31 33.15 -29.04
C THR A 2 22.03 32.17 -27.89
N GLY A 3 21.18 32.66 -26.98
CA GLY A 3 20.41 31.80 -26.07
C GLY A 3 19.30 31.04 -26.83
N ARG A 4 19.15 29.77 -26.60
CA ARG A 4 17.97 28.99 -27.00
C ARG A 4 17.07 28.80 -25.79
N GLY A 5 15.90 29.45 -25.87
CA GLY A 5 14.85 29.31 -24.89
C GLY A 5 14.25 27.91 -24.86
N LEU A 6 14.10 27.41 -23.67
CA LEU A 6 13.31 26.22 -23.36
C LEU A 6 11.83 26.55 -23.58
N ARG A 7 11.22 25.89 -24.56
CA ARG A 7 9.77 25.97 -24.80
C ARG A 7 9.06 25.21 -23.69
N GLY A 8 8.31 25.94 -22.88
CA GLY A 8 7.39 25.38 -21.91
C GLY A 8 6.35 24.50 -22.60
N SER A 9 6.19 23.28 -22.11
CA SER A 9 5.10 22.40 -22.47
C SER A 9 3.77 23.03 -22.06
N LYS A 10 2.96 23.40 -23.04
CA LYS A 10 1.58 23.85 -22.84
C LYS A 10 0.79 22.66 -22.29
N GLY A 11 0.48 22.68 -20.99
CA GLY A 11 -0.49 21.77 -20.41
C GLY A 11 -1.82 21.91 -21.14
N LEU A 12 -2.39 20.79 -21.57
CA LEU A 12 -3.77 20.75 -22.08
C LEU A 12 -4.71 21.21 -20.96
N THR A 13 -5.29 22.39 -21.13
CA THR A 13 -6.38 22.87 -20.28
C THR A 13 -7.64 22.12 -20.72
N VAL A 14 -8.00 21.07 -20.00
CA VAL A 14 -9.31 20.45 -20.13
C VAL A 14 -10.34 21.44 -19.60
N ARG A 15 -11.07 22.08 -20.49
CA ARG A 15 -12.28 22.84 -20.13
C ARG A 15 -13.35 21.82 -19.74
N GLY A 16 -13.59 21.66 -18.46
CA GLY A 16 -14.65 20.79 -18.00
C GLY A 16 -14.79 20.81 -16.50
N PHE A 17 -15.85 21.41 -16.01
CA PHE A 17 -16.33 21.45 -14.63
C PHE A 17 -15.25 21.81 -13.61
N GLU A 18 -15.20 23.07 -13.23
CA GLU A 18 -14.55 23.47 -11.98
C GLU A 18 -15.28 22.75 -10.84
N GLU A 19 -14.68 21.67 -10.33
CA GLU A 19 -15.12 20.98 -9.15
C GLU A 19 -14.83 21.87 -7.93
N ILE A 20 -15.74 22.80 -7.68
CA ILE A 20 -15.64 23.75 -6.58
C ILE A 20 -16.41 23.21 -5.39
N MET A 21 -15.77 23.22 -4.21
CA MET A 21 -16.41 22.88 -2.95
C MET A 21 -17.58 23.82 -2.69
N ARG A 22 -18.77 23.26 -2.37
CA ARG A 22 -19.97 24.04 -2.12
C ARG A 22 -20.32 24.07 -0.64
N CYS A 23 -20.83 25.22 -0.18
CA CYS A 23 -21.35 25.36 1.19
C CYS A 23 -22.48 24.36 1.44
N PRO A 24 -22.43 23.55 2.52
CA PRO A 24 -23.46 22.53 2.81
C PRO A 24 -24.85 23.12 3.16
N LYS A 25 -24.92 24.44 3.48
CA LYS A 25 -26.18 25.10 3.82
C LYS A 25 -26.82 25.84 2.64
N CYS A 26 -26.02 26.61 1.89
CA CYS A 26 -26.58 27.49 0.86
C CYS A 26 -26.06 27.23 -0.54
N THR A 27 -25.25 26.18 -0.72
CA THR A 27 -24.61 25.79 -1.99
C THR A 27 -23.71 26.86 -2.64
N GLY A 28 -23.45 27.98 -1.95
CA GLY A 28 -22.50 29.01 -2.39
C GLY A 28 -21.11 28.44 -2.52
N VAL A 29 -20.35 28.97 -3.47
CA VAL A 29 -18.99 28.46 -3.82
C VAL A 29 -17.86 29.26 -3.18
N ASP A 30 -18.17 30.46 -2.69
CA ASP A 30 -17.18 31.35 -2.10
C ASP A 30 -17.04 31.08 -0.60
N ASP A 31 -15.87 30.70 -0.18
CA ASP A 31 -15.52 30.47 1.23
C ASP A 31 -14.12 31.02 1.55
N LYS A 32 -13.83 31.20 2.83
CA LYS A 32 -12.49 31.49 3.34
C LYS A 32 -12.08 30.41 4.36
N VAL A 33 -10.82 30.02 4.33
CA VAL A 33 -10.21 29.16 5.33
C VAL A 33 -9.89 29.98 6.58
N ILE A 34 -10.46 29.60 7.74
CA ILE A 34 -10.26 30.28 9.02
C ILE A 34 -9.29 29.54 9.96
N ASP A 35 -9.09 28.22 9.75
CA ASP A 35 -8.12 27.41 10.48
C ASP A 35 -7.68 26.24 9.59
N SER A 36 -6.40 25.86 9.67
CA SER A 36 -5.83 24.72 8.95
C SER A 36 -4.87 23.97 9.86
N ARG A 37 -5.05 22.66 9.96
CA ARG A 37 -4.20 21.78 10.76
C ARG A 37 -3.85 20.53 9.98
N THR A 38 -2.57 20.18 10.01
CA THR A 38 -2.06 18.94 9.44
C THR A 38 -1.96 17.88 10.52
N SER A 39 -2.26 16.63 10.20
CA SER A 39 -2.02 15.47 11.07
C SER A 39 -0.53 15.29 11.33
N ARG A 40 -0.18 14.55 12.39
CA ARG A 40 1.23 14.33 12.78
C ARG A 40 2.05 13.61 11.71
N ASP A 41 1.42 12.74 10.93
CA ASP A 41 2.01 11.99 9.82
C ASP A 41 2.04 12.77 8.49
N GLY A 42 1.45 13.98 8.44
CA GLY A 42 1.41 14.81 7.25
C GLY A 42 0.43 14.36 6.16
N LEU A 43 -0.32 13.29 6.37
CA LEU A 43 -1.16 12.66 5.34
C LEU A 43 -2.56 13.24 5.23
N LEU A 44 -3.00 14.02 6.24
CA LEU A 44 -4.33 14.61 6.31
C LEU A 44 -4.26 16.09 6.68
N ILE A 45 -4.98 16.93 5.96
CA ILE A 45 -5.15 18.36 6.26
C ILE A 45 -6.62 18.59 6.60
N ARG A 46 -6.87 19.05 7.83
CA ARG A 46 -8.19 19.52 8.26
C ARG A 46 -8.28 21.02 8.06
N ARG A 47 -9.26 21.49 7.29
CA ARG A 47 -9.52 22.94 7.10
C ARG A 47 -10.87 23.31 7.66
N ARG A 48 -10.92 24.35 8.49
CA ARG A 48 -12.16 24.99 8.92
C ARG A 48 -12.43 26.17 8.00
N ARG A 49 -13.59 26.16 7.36
CA ARG A 49 -14.00 27.14 6.35
C ARG A 49 -15.22 27.92 6.83
N GLU A 50 -15.38 29.15 6.34
CA GLU A 50 -16.54 29.99 6.56
C GLU A 50 -17.07 30.46 5.20
N CYS A 51 -18.34 30.15 4.92
CA CYS A 51 -19.01 30.56 3.70
C CYS A 51 -19.19 32.08 3.68
N LEU A 52 -18.76 32.76 2.62
CA LEU A 52 -18.86 34.20 2.48
C LEU A 52 -20.31 34.64 2.23
N LYS A 53 -21.19 33.76 1.71
CA LYS A 53 -22.59 34.06 1.41
C LYS A 53 -23.49 33.97 2.65
N CYS A 54 -23.37 32.95 3.50
CA CYS A 54 -24.29 32.70 4.59
C CYS A 54 -23.64 32.62 5.98
N GLY A 55 -22.33 32.81 6.11
CA GLY A 55 -21.57 32.81 7.36
C GLY A 55 -21.45 31.46 8.04
N VAL A 56 -22.02 30.38 7.48
CA VAL A 56 -21.91 29.04 8.07
C VAL A 56 -20.47 28.57 8.02
N ARG A 57 -20.03 27.99 9.15
CA ARG A 57 -18.73 27.37 9.28
C ARG A 57 -18.86 25.86 9.08
N PHE A 58 -17.99 25.32 8.21
CA PHE A 58 -17.94 23.89 7.93
C PHE A 58 -16.49 23.42 7.91
N THR A 59 -16.27 22.12 8.04
CA THR A 59 -14.92 21.52 8.04
C THR A 59 -14.77 20.62 6.83
N THR A 60 -13.61 20.72 6.18
CA THR A 60 -13.21 19.83 5.09
C THR A 60 -11.94 19.10 5.47
N TYR A 61 -11.75 17.93 4.87
CA TYR A 61 -10.55 17.14 4.99
C TYR A 61 -9.96 16.94 3.61
N GLU A 62 -8.67 17.18 3.48
CA GLU A 62 -7.88 16.80 2.33
C GLU A 62 -7.00 15.64 2.78
N GLU A 63 -7.13 14.50 2.14
CA GLU A 63 -6.40 13.29 2.46
C GLU A 63 -5.77 12.74 1.19
N ILE A 64 -4.55 12.21 1.31
CA ILE A 64 -3.93 11.48 0.21
C ILE A 64 -4.68 10.15 0.07
N PHE A 65 -5.56 10.07 -0.92
CA PHE A 65 -6.25 8.83 -1.22
C PHE A 65 -5.26 7.82 -1.77
N ARG A 66 -4.90 6.85 -0.94
CA ARG A 66 -4.15 5.67 -1.38
C ARG A 66 -5.16 4.63 -1.82
N GLU A 67 -5.19 4.35 -3.09
CA GLU A 67 -6.00 3.23 -3.57
C GLU A 67 -5.45 1.93 -2.96
N LYS A 68 -6.37 1.12 -2.43
CA LYS A 68 -6.01 -0.15 -1.81
C LYS A 68 -5.41 -1.10 -2.84
N LEU A 69 -4.34 -1.76 -2.45
CA LEU A 69 -3.70 -2.80 -3.24
C LEU A 69 -4.71 -3.93 -3.52
N ARG A 70 -4.79 -4.37 -4.77
CA ARG A 70 -5.62 -5.49 -5.20
C ARG A 70 -4.76 -6.69 -5.55
N VAL A 71 -5.23 -7.86 -5.20
CA VAL A 71 -4.53 -9.12 -5.47
C VAL A 71 -5.16 -9.81 -6.67
N LYS A 72 -4.38 -10.04 -7.71
CA LYS A 72 -4.76 -10.87 -8.84
C LYS A 72 -4.45 -12.33 -8.51
N LYS A 73 -5.50 -13.16 -8.39
CA LYS A 73 -5.40 -14.60 -8.13
C LYS A 73 -4.98 -15.39 -9.38
N ARG A 74 -4.62 -16.66 -9.19
CA ARG A 74 -4.21 -17.55 -10.29
C ARG A 74 -5.32 -17.79 -11.30
N ASP A 75 -6.59 -17.75 -10.88
CA ASP A 75 -7.79 -17.89 -11.72
C ASP A 75 -8.17 -16.58 -12.45
N GLY A 76 -7.39 -15.51 -12.26
CA GLY A 76 -7.63 -14.20 -12.86
C GLY A 76 -8.60 -13.33 -12.07
N GLN A 77 -9.20 -13.81 -10.98
CA GLN A 77 -10.06 -13.00 -10.11
C GLN A 77 -9.25 -11.99 -9.30
N TYR A 78 -9.90 -10.88 -8.94
CA TYR A 78 -9.32 -9.84 -8.10
C TYR A 78 -9.98 -9.82 -6.74
N GLU A 79 -9.16 -9.72 -5.69
CA GLU A 79 -9.63 -9.45 -4.33
C GLU A 79 -8.87 -8.27 -3.73
N GLU A 80 -9.46 -7.62 -2.73
CA GLU A 80 -8.78 -6.59 -1.95
C GLU A 80 -7.65 -7.24 -1.15
N PHE A 81 -6.49 -6.58 -1.09
CA PHE A 81 -5.36 -7.05 -0.28
C PHE A 81 -5.73 -6.99 1.21
N ASP A 82 -5.64 -8.11 1.89
CA ASP A 82 -5.93 -8.22 3.33
C ASP A 82 -4.61 -8.42 4.11
N ARG A 83 -4.15 -7.34 4.77
CA ARG A 83 -2.96 -7.36 5.65
C ARG A 83 -3.05 -8.44 6.73
N ARG A 84 -4.25 -8.73 7.24
CA ARG A 84 -4.45 -9.75 8.29
C ARG A 84 -4.16 -11.15 7.78
N LYS A 85 -4.52 -11.45 6.52
CA LYS A 85 -4.19 -12.74 5.88
C LYS A 85 -2.68 -12.91 5.72
N LEU A 86 -1.99 -11.84 5.35
CA LEU A 86 -0.53 -11.85 5.22
C LEU A 86 0.12 -12.12 6.58
N LEU A 87 -0.25 -11.35 7.62
CA LEU A 87 0.27 -11.52 8.98
C LEU A 87 0.00 -12.93 9.52
N ALA A 88 -1.24 -13.42 9.45
CA ALA A 88 -1.60 -14.75 9.92
C ALA A 88 -0.78 -15.87 9.27
N GLY A 89 -0.47 -15.73 7.96
CA GLY A 89 0.40 -16.69 7.26
C GLY A 89 1.84 -16.67 7.79
N MET A 90 2.39 -15.50 8.09
CA MET A 90 3.74 -15.34 8.63
C MET A 90 3.82 -15.78 10.08
N GLU A 91 2.86 -15.40 10.94
CA GLU A 91 2.76 -15.84 12.33
C GLU A 91 2.71 -17.36 12.45
N LYS A 92 1.88 -18.01 11.63
CA LYS A 92 1.79 -19.48 11.59
C LYS A 92 3.11 -20.13 11.18
N ALA A 93 3.85 -19.55 10.26
CA ALA A 93 5.16 -20.03 9.87
C ALA A 93 6.19 -19.88 11.01
N CYS A 94 6.14 -18.76 11.73
CA CYS A 94 7.04 -18.43 12.84
C CYS A 94 6.61 -19.03 14.19
N GLU A 95 5.51 -19.78 14.26
CA GLU A 95 5.01 -20.37 15.52
C GLU A 95 6.08 -21.22 16.20
N LYS A 96 6.34 -20.96 17.50
CA LYS A 96 7.40 -21.59 18.31
C LYS A 96 8.83 -21.38 17.78
N ARG A 97 9.04 -20.32 17.00
CA ARG A 97 10.37 -19.87 16.59
C ARG A 97 10.77 -18.64 17.44
N PRO A 98 12.08 -18.37 17.64
CA PRO A 98 12.56 -17.20 18.36
C PRO A 98 12.45 -15.92 17.51
N VAL A 99 11.24 -15.66 16.98
CA VAL A 99 10.87 -14.50 16.18
C VAL A 99 9.75 -13.78 16.90
N SER A 100 9.96 -12.51 17.23
CA SER A 100 8.97 -11.69 17.93
C SER A 100 7.83 -11.24 17.03
N THR A 101 6.67 -10.94 17.61
CA THR A 101 5.54 -10.37 16.88
C THR A 101 5.92 -9.06 16.20
N GLU A 102 6.75 -8.23 16.85
CA GLU A 102 7.23 -6.95 16.30
C GLU A 102 8.08 -7.16 15.03
N GLU A 103 8.95 -8.17 15.01
CA GLU A 103 9.75 -8.52 13.81
C GLU A 103 8.85 -8.98 12.66
N ILE A 104 7.79 -9.74 12.95
CA ILE A 104 6.82 -10.18 11.95
C ILE A 104 6.05 -8.97 11.39
N GLU A 105 5.61 -8.05 12.24
CA GLU A 105 4.91 -6.84 11.81
C GLU A 105 5.79 -5.93 10.94
N LEU A 106 7.04 -5.70 11.36
CA LEU A 106 8.01 -4.92 10.58
C LEU A 106 8.32 -5.57 9.23
N LEU A 107 8.40 -6.89 9.19
CA LEU A 107 8.59 -7.64 7.95
C LEU A 107 7.37 -7.51 7.04
N ALA A 108 6.16 -7.61 7.59
CA ALA A 108 4.92 -7.41 6.85
C ALA A 108 4.84 -6.03 6.21
N GLU A 109 5.18 -4.96 6.95
CA GLU A 109 5.23 -3.59 6.43
C GLU A 109 6.25 -3.44 5.28
N ARG A 110 7.43 -4.05 5.41
CA ARG A 110 8.44 -4.04 4.33
C ARG A 110 7.91 -4.71 3.06
N VAL A 111 7.31 -5.91 3.22
CA VAL A 111 6.72 -6.64 2.09
C VAL A 111 5.64 -5.83 1.40
N ILE A 112 4.74 -5.20 2.16
CA ILE A 112 3.67 -4.36 1.61
C ILE A 112 4.25 -3.18 0.83
N ASN A 113 5.19 -2.44 1.43
CA ASN A 113 5.82 -1.28 0.79
C ASN A 113 6.57 -1.66 -0.50
N GLU A 114 7.28 -2.79 -0.52
CA GLU A 114 7.96 -3.29 -1.70
C GLU A 114 6.97 -3.65 -2.81
N LEU A 115 5.86 -4.32 -2.48
CA LEU A 115 4.82 -4.68 -3.43
C LEU A 115 4.11 -3.44 -3.99
N GLU A 116 3.78 -2.46 -3.15
CA GLU A 116 3.17 -1.20 -3.60
C GLU A 116 4.10 -0.42 -4.53
N ASN A 117 5.40 -0.36 -4.22
CA ASN A 117 6.38 0.34 -5.04
C ASN A 117 6.62 -0.34 -6.38
N GLU A 118 6.64 -1.67 -6.43
CA GLU A 118 6.95 -2.45 -7.63
C GLU A 118 5.73 -2.62 -8.56
N PHE A 119 4.57 -2.91 -7.98
CA PHE A 119 3.37 -3.28 -8.73
C PHE A 119 2.29 -2.20 -8.75
N GLY A 120 2.41 -1.16 -7.91
CA GLY A 120 1.40 -0.13 -7.78
C GLY A 120 0.10 -0.70 -7.21
N ARG A 121 -0.96 -0.76 -8.04
CA ARG A 121 -2.32 -1.11 -7.57
C ARG A 121 -2.66 -2.60 -7.61
N GLU A 122 -2.01 -3.37 -8.47
CA GLU A 122 -2.37 -4.76 -8.74
C GLU A 122 -1.16 -5.67 -8.61
N VAL A 123 -1.19 -6.53 -7.61
CA VAL A 123 -0.12 -7.49 -7.36
C VAL A 123 -0.57 -8.92 -7.63
N PRO A 124 0.17 -9.70 -8.42
CA PRO A 124 -0.09 -11.13 -8.55
C PRO A 124 0.10 -11.84 -7.21
N SER A 125 -0.84 -12.71 -6.81
CA SER A 125 -0.75 -13.47 -5.55
C SER A 125 0.57 -14.26 -5.43
N LYS A 126 1.12 -14.69 -6.54
CA LYS A 126 2.43 -15.35 -6.61
C LYS A 126 3.56 -14.44 -6.11
N GLN A 127 3.55 -13.16 -6.46
CA GLN A 127 4.59 -12.22 -6.04
C GLN A 127 4.56 -11.94 -4.54
N ILE A 128 3.37 -11.92 -3.94
CA ILE A 128 3.22 -11.76 -2.48
C ILE A 128 3.94 -12.90 -1.75
N GLY A 129 3.67 -14.14 -2.13
CA GLY A 129 4.29 -15.29 -1.47
C GLY A 129 5.80 -15.38 -1.73
N GLU A 130 6.27 -15.06 -2.93
CA GLU A 130 7.70 -15.02 -3.25
C GLU A 130 8.42 -13.97 -2.39
N ARG A 131 7.83 -12.79 -2.21
CA ARG A 131 8.40 -11.72 -1.40
C ARG A 131 8.46 -12.11 0.07
N ILE A 132 7.40 -12.70 0.61
CA ILE A 132 7.39 -13.23 1.99
C ILE A 132 8.50 -14.27 2.16
N MET A 133 8.63 -15.22 1.23
CA MET A 133 9.67 -16.26 1.28
C MET A 133 11.08 -15.68 1.26
N GLN A 134 11.36 -14.67 0.44
CA GLN A 134 12.66 -14.00 0.40
C GLN A 134 13.04 -13.39 1.75
N HIS A 135 12.09 -12.78 2.44
CA HIS A 135 12.32 -12.19 3.76
C HIS A 135 12.39 -13.23 4.87
N LEU A 136 11.51 -14.23 4.88
CA LEU A 136 11.54 -15.32 5.87
C LEU A 136 12.84 -16.10 5.80
N ARG A 137 13.40 -16.34 4.61
CA ARG A 137 14.68 -17.03 4.44
C ARG A 137 15.82 -16.34 5.21
N LYS A 138 15.79 -14.99 5.29
CA LYS A 138 16.79 -14.21 6.02
C LYS A 138 16.52 -14.12 7.50
N LEU A 139 15.25 -14.24 7.90
CA LEU A 139 14.81 -14.10 9.28
C LEU A 139 14.94 -15.41 10.04
N ASP A 140 14.38 -16.50 9.49
CA ASP A 140 14.39 -17.85 10.11
C ASP A 140 14.15 -18.91 9.02
N GLU A 141 15.14 -19.76 8.78
CA GLU A 141 15.09 -20.79 7.74
C GLU A 141 13.99 -21.82 7.96
N VAL A 142 13.65 -22.13 9.23
CA VAL A 142 12.58 -23.08 9.54
C VAL A 142 11.21 -22.45 9.23
N ALA A 143 11.02 -21.19 9.58
CA ALA A 143 9.81 -20.44 9.21
C ALA A 143 9.66 -20.35 7.69
N TYR A 144 10.77 -20.12 6.97
CA TYR A 144 10.78 -20.17 5.51
C TYR A 144 10.28 -21.51 4.96
N VAL A 145 10.85 -22.63 5.43
CA VAL A 145 10.49 -23.99 4.97
C VAL A 145 9.00 -24.29 5.25
N ARG A 146 8.51 -23.90 6.43
CA ARG A 146 7.10 -24.07 6.80
C ARG A 146 6.17 -23.25 5.91
N PHE A 147 6.51 -21.99 5.63
CA PHE A 147 5.75 -21.17 4.73
C PHE A 147 5.77 -21.72 3.30
N ALA A 148 6.95 -22.08 2.80
CA ALA A 148 7.14 -22.65 1.48
C ALA A 148 6.36 -23.97 1.30
N SER A 149 6.26 -24.81 2.33
CA SER A 149 5.52 -26.08 2.27
C SER A 149 4.03 -25.89 1.94
N VAL A 150 3.43 -24.80 2.45
CA VAL A 150 2.02 -24.47 2.17
C VAL A 150 1.88 -23.71 0.85
N TYR A 151 2.80 -22.77 0.60
CA TYR A 151 2.70 -21.84 -0.52
C TYR A 151 3.04 -22.50 -1.87
N ARG A 152 4.13 -23.29 -1.94
CA ARG A 152 4.61 -23.93 -3.19
C ARG A 152 3.83 -25.17 -3.60
N GLN A 153 3.02 -25.72 -2.71
CA GLN A 153 2.24 -26.95 -2.98
C GLN A 153 3.11 -28.05 -3.63
N PHE A 154 4.15 -28.48 -2.90
CA PHE A 154 5.03 -29.54 -3.37
C PHE A 154 4.23 -30.79 -3.75
N ARG A 155 4.56 -31.40 -4.89
CA ARG A 155 3.87 -32.58 -5.42
C ARG A 155 4.33 -33.86 -4.72
N ASP A 156 5.59 -33.88 -4.28
CA ASP A 156 6.25 -35.00 -3.66
C ASP A 156 7.29 -34.54 -2.62
N ALA A 157 7.82 -35.52 -1.88
CA ALA A 157 8.83 -35.27 -0.86
C ALA A 157 10.19 -34.85 -1.46
N GLU A 158 10.50 -35.23 -2.71
CA GLU A 158 11.77 -34.93 -3.35
C GLU A 158 11.88 -33.43 -3.62
N GLN A 159 10.82 -32.81 -4.14
CA GLN A 159 10.77 -31.35 -4.35
C GLN A 159 10.97 -30.57 -3.05
N PHE A 160 10.40 -31.07 -1.95
CA PHE A 160 10.57 -30.46 -0.63
C PHE A 160 12.01 -30.60 -0.12
N ILE A 161 12.63 -31.77 -0.29
CA ILE A 161 14.03 -32.01 0.08
C ILE A 161 14.97 -31.11 -0.73
N ASP A 162 14.72 -30.94 -2.02
CA ASP A 162 15.55 -30.10 -2.88
C ASP A 162 15.47 -28.63 -2.49
N GLU A 163 14.29 -28.16 -2.06
CA GLU A 163 14.13 -26.82 -1.49
C GLU A 163 14.99 -26.60 -0.24
N ILE A 164 15.01 -27.61 0.67
CA ILE A 164 15.85 -27.56 1.88
C ILE A 164 17.33 -27.57 1.54
N LYS A 165 17.77 -28.38 0.56
CA LYS A 165 19.18 -28.42 0.12
C LYS A 165 19.67 -27.09 -0.45
N GLN A 166 18.77 -26.32 -1.07
CA GLN A 166 19.11 -24.99 -1.60
C GLN A 166 19.31 -23.94 -0.48
N LEU A 167 18.76 -24.14 0.71
CA LEU A 167 19.01 -23.26 1.85
C LEU A 167 20.44 -23.40 2.37
N GLY A 168 20.96 -24.61 2.45
CA GLY A 168 22.32 -24.87 2.98
C GLY A 168 23.48 -24.49 2.05
N LYS A 169 23.21 -23.95 0.85
CA LYS A 169 24.23 -23.57 -0.14
C LYS A 169 24.43 -22.04 -0.29
N SER A 170 23.82 -21.24 0.60
CA SER A 170 23.85 -19.75 0.53
C SER A 170 24.74 -19.15 1.59
#